data_da07a583cfca41ee4e30486fa1ca3f55
#
_entry.id   da07a583cfca41ee4e30486fa1ca3f55
#
_cell.length_a   1.000
_cell.length_b   1.000
_cell.length_c   1.000
_cell.angle_alpha   90.00
_cell.angle_beta   90.00
_cell.angle_gamma   90.00
#
_symmetry.space_group_name_H-M   'P 1'
#
loop_
_entity.id
_entity.type
_entity.pdbx_description
1 polymer ?
#
loop_
_entity_poly.entity_id
_entity_poly.type
_entity_poly.pdbx_seq_one_letter_code
_entity_poly.pdbx_strand_id
1 'polypeptide(L)'
;MLIQVRRDTLLILLVAYILIVSGRFMTYLSYASSTAEPEGVPISGVIVKGNDIVPIESIRANIAAAGFRQGSYIKGDILVTSKRSIPLDEAISNAEKFAKLSTIPGTSLTPIVAADVKVDKKTGIVTVNVIEDFSVVKVR
;
A
#
# COMPACT_ATOMS: atom_id res chain seq x y z
N MET A 1 20.45 22.32 58.77
CA MET A 1 20.18 20.88 58.57
C MET A 1 18.84 20.60 57.88
N LEU A 2 17.75 21.18 58.35
CA LEU A 2 16.43 20.99 57.73
C LEU A 2 16.36 21.45 56.25
N ILE A 3 17.04 22.54 55.91
CA ILE A 3 17.12 23.07 54.55
C ILE A 3 17.88 22.13 53.62
N GLN A 4 18.93 21.48 54.13
CA GLN A 4 19.76 20.56 53.37
C GLN A 4 19.00 19.26 53.04
N VAL A 5 18.21 18.73 53.97
CA VAL A 5 17.35 17.57 53.78
C VAL A 5 16.26 17.88 52.74
N ARG A 6 15.70 19.08 52.78
CA ARG A 6 14.73 19.52 51.78
C ARG A 6 15.30 19.59 50.37
N ARG A 7 16.52 20.08 50.25
CA ARG A 7 17.20 20.15 48.94
C ARG A 7 17.42 18.76 48.36
N ASP A 8 17.89 17.84 49.16
CA ASP A 8 18.14 16.47 48.74
C ASP A 8 16.84 15.77 48.33
N THR A 9 15.75 15.98 49.08
CA THR A 9 14.44 15.46 48.77
C THR A 9 13.90 16.03 47.46
N LEU A 10 14.07 17.33 47.21
CA LEU A 10 13.68 17.98 45.98
C LEU A 10 14.46 17.44 44.76
N LEU A 11 15.78 17.23 44.94
CA LEU A 11 16.62 16.65 43.90
C LEU A 11 16.18 15.22 43.55
N ILE A 12 15.90 14.39 44.52
CA ILE A 12 15.42 13.03 44.35
C ILE A 12 14.08 13.04 43.63
N LEU A 13 13.15 13.90 44.01
CA LEU A 13 11.84 14.04 43.35
C LEU A 13 12.00 14.52 41.92
N LEU A 14 12.88 15.43 41.62
CA LEU A 14 13.14 15.93 40.28
C LEU A 14 13.71 14.84 39.38
N VAL A 15 14.70 14.08 39.88
CA VAL A 15 15.27 12.95 39.12
C VAL A 15 14.22 11.87 38.86
N ALA A 16 13.41 11.54 39.87
CA ALA A 16 12.34 10.58 39.71
C ALA A 16 11.31 11.05 38.66
N TYR A 17 10.96 12.32 38.65
CA TYR A 17 10.06 12.91 37.66
C TYR A 17 10.64 12.81 36.24
N ILE A 18 11.91 13.17 36.05
CA ILE A 18 12.59 13.08 34.76
C ILE A 18 12.62 11.63 34.26
N LEU A 19 12.90 10.67 35.11
CA LEU A 19 12.91 9.25 34.76
C LEU A 19 11.51 8.76 34.33
N ILE A 20 10.48 9.18 35.05
CA ILE A 20 9.10 8.81 34.72
C ILE A 20 8.69 9.39 33.34
N VAL A 21 9.00 10.67 33.11
CA VAL A 21 8.69 11.33 31.84
C VAL A 21 9.46 10.67 30.68
N SER A 22 10.74 10.40 30.88
CA SER A 22 11.57 9.71 29.89
C SER A 22 11.07 8.29 29.60
N GLY A 23 10.68 7.56 30.65
CA GLY A 23 10.11 6.23 30.51
C GLY A 23 8.80 6.23 29.71
N ARG A 24 7.93 7.18 29.98
CA ARG A 24 6.67 7.32 29.23
C ARG A 24 6.92 7.68 27.78
N PHE A 25 7.87 8.54 27.52
CA PHE A 25 8.23 8.93 26.16
C PHE A 25 8.79 7.73 25.38
N MET A 26 9.66 6.94 25.97
CA MET A 26 10.21 5.74 25.35
C MET A 26 9.12 4.70 25.07
N THR A 27 8.19 4.50 26.01
CA THR A 27 7.05 3.61 25.82
C THR A 27 6.17 4.08 24.66
N TYR A 28 5.91 5.37 24.56
CA TYR A 28 5.13 5.95 23.47
C TYR A 28 5.83 5.74 22.12
N LEU A 29 7.13 5.99 22.02
CA LEU A 29 7.90 5.76 20.81
C LEU A 29 7.88 4.29 20.38
N SER A 30 8.05 3.36 21.32
CA SER A 30 7.97 1.93 21.04
C SER A 30 6.59 1.53 20.53
N TYR A 31 5.54 2.06 21.14
CA TYR A 31 4.17 1.82 20.68
C TYR A 31 3.92 2.40 19.29
N ALA A 32 4.35 3.63 19.03
CA ALA A 32 4.24 4.25 17.72
C ALA A 32 5.00 3.48 16.65
N SER A 33 6.20 2.98 16.96
CA SER A 33 6.98 2.16 16.05
C SER A 33 6.28 0.83 15.74
N SER A 34 5.71 0.17 16.73
CA SER A 34 5.00 -1.10 16.52
C SER A 34 3.69 -0.91 15.76
N THR A 35 3.00 0.25 15.90
CA THR A 35 1.81 0.56 15.12
C THR A 35 2.12 1.07 13.71
N ALA A 36 3.34 1.58 13.49
CA ALA A 36 3.79 2.04 12.18
C ALA A 36 4.16 0.87 11.25
N GLU A 37 4.47 -0.30 11.79
CA GLU A 37 4.66 -1.51 10.99
C GLU A 37 3.29 -2.12 10.68
N PRO A 38 2.85 -2.07 9.42
CA PRO A 38 1.59 -2.72 9.07
C PRO A 38 1.70 -4.22 9.31
N GLU A 39 0.65 -4.84 9.86
CA GLU A 39 0.56 -6.29 10.04
C GLU A 39 0.40 -7.00 8.69
N GLY A 40 1.10 -6.56 7.67
CA GLY A 40 0.98 -7.09 6.34
C GLY A 40 2.09 -6.59 5.44
N VAL A 41 2.02 -6.98 4.18
CA VAL A 41 3.02 -6.65 3.17
C VAL A 41 2.50 -5.45 2.35
N PRO A 42 3.18 -4.30 2.39
CA PRO A 42 2.77 -3.14 1.60
C PRO A 42 2.90 -3.43 0.11
N ILE A 43 2.01 -2.85 -0.69
CA ILE A 43 2.15 -2.89 -2.15
C ILE A 43 3.36 -2.05 -2.53
N SER A 44 4.37 -2.72 -3.10
CA SER A 44 5.67 -2.10 -3.38
C SER A 44 5.83 -1.68 -4.84
N GLY A 45 5.05 -2.23 -5.75
CA GLY A 45 5.13 -1.85 -7.14
C GLY A 45 4.18 -2.63 -8.03
N VAL A 46 3.91 -2.09 -9.20
CA VAL A 46 3.11 -2.72 -10.24
C VAL A 46 3.96 -2.85 -11.50
N ILE A 47 4.15 -4.07 -11.95
CA ILE A 47 4.90 -4.39 -13.18
C ILE A 47 3.89 -4.77 -14.26
N VAL A 48 3.94 -4.08 -15.39
CA VAL A 48 3.06 -4.34 -16.52
C VAL A 48 3.86 -4.96 -17.66
N LYS A 49 3.35 -6.05 -18.20
CA LYS A 49 3.96 -6.77 -19.32
C LYS A 49 2.93 -7.03 -20.42
N GLY A 50 3.40 -7.09 -21.65
CA GLY A 50 2.56 -7.42 -22.80
C GLY A 50 1.87 -6.23 -23.45
N ASN A 51 1.93 -5.04 -22.83
CA ASN A 51 1.40 -3.83 -23.43
C ASN A 51 2.30 -3.36 -24.57
N ASP A 52 1.71 -2.84 -25.63
CA ASP A 52 2.41 -2.27 -26.78
C ASP A 52 1.90 -0.87 -27.06
N ILE A 53 0.62 -0.74 -27.43
CA ILE A 53 0.01 0.55 -27.72
C ILE A 53 -0.51 1.24 -26.46
N VAL A 54 -1.10 0.49 -25.55
CA VAL A 54 -1.64 1.06 -24.31
C VAL A 54 -0.48 1.42 -23.38
N PRO A 55 -0.37 2.68 -22.94
CA PRO A 55 0.71 3.08 -22.04
C PRO A 55 0.62 2.37 -20.69
N ILE A 56 1.78 2.13 -20.11
CA ILE A 56 1.89 1.51 -18.78
C ILE A 56 1.13 2.34 -17.74
N GLU A 57 1.19 3.67 -17.83
CA GLU A 57 0.55 4.59 -16.89
C GLU A 57 -0.97 4.44 -16.88
N SER A 58 -1.58 4.22 -18.04
CA SER A 58 -3.03 3.98 -18.13
C SER A 58 -3.43 2.69 -17.43
N ILE A 59 -2.65 1.64 -17.63
CA ILE A 59 -2.89 0.35 -16.99
C ILE A 59 -2.67 0.46 -15.48
N ARG A 60 -1.58 1.08 -15.05
CA ARG A 60 -1.29 1.29 -13.63
C ARG A 60 -2.38 2.08 -12.92
N ALA A 61 -2.91 3.11 -13.57
CA ALA A 61 -4.00 3.91 -13.00
C ALA A 61 -5.23 3.06 -12.74
N ASN A 62 -5.57 2.16 -13.66
CA ASN A 62 -6.70 1.25 -13.51
C ASN A 62 -6.45 0.18 -12.44
N ILE A 63 -5.22 -0.32 -12.34
CA ILE A 63 -4.83 -1.25 -11.28
C ILE A 63 -4.90 -0.56 -9.92
N ALA A 64 -4.49 0.70 -9.84
CA ALA A 64 -4.59 1.51 -8.62
C ALA A 64 -6.06 1.73 -8.21
N ALA A 65 -6.95 1.93 -9.17
CA ALA A 65 -8.38 2.07 -8.92
C ALA A 65 -8.98 0.79 -8.31
N ALA A 66 -8.42 -0.37 -8.61
CA ALA A 66 -8.82 -1.64 -8.00
C ALA A 66 -8.30 -1.82 -6.56
N GLY A 67 -7.38 -0.97 -6.12
CA GLY A 67 -6.82 -0.97 -4.77
C GLY A 67 -5.32 -1.27 -4.70
N PHE A 68 -4.69 -1.71 -5.78
CA PHE A 68 -3.27 -2.00 -5.82
C PHE A 68 -2.47 -0.73 -6.07
N ARG A 69 -2.27 0.04 -5.03
CA ARG A 69 -1.58 1.33 -5.06
C ARG A 69 -0.72 1.50 -3.82
N GLN A 70 0.15 2.48 -3.86
CA GLN A 70 0.96 2.86 -2.71
C GLN A 70 0.06 3.23 -1.52
N GLY A 71 0.40 2.73 -0.34
CA GLY A 71 -0.39 2.90 0.87
C GLY A 71 -1.35 1.74 1.16
N SER A 72 -1.63 0.88 0.18
CA SER A 72 -2.36 -0.36 0.42
C SER A 72 -1.41 -1.47 0.84
N TYR A 73 -1.91 -2.46 1.56
CA TYR A 73 -1.10 -3.59 2.00
C TYR A 73 -1.92 -4.88 2.01
N ILE A 74 -1.22 -6.00 1.94
CA ILE A 74 -1.81 -7.33 1.95
C ILE A 74 -1.68 -7.92 3.35
N LYS A 75 -2.81 -8.30 3.92
CA LYS A 75 -2.88 -8.99 5.21
C LYS A 75 -3.55 -10.34 5.00
N GLY A 76 -2.75 -11.42 4.95
CA GLY A 76 -3.27 -12.74 4.61
C GLY A 76 -3.87 -12.76 3.21
N ASP A 77 -5.16 -13.05 3.12
CA ASP A 77 -5.91 -13.08 1.86
C ASP A 77 -6.79 -11.85 1.65
N ILE A 78 -6.43 -10.74 2.28
CA ILE A 78 -7.18 -9.49 2.24
C ILE A 78 -6.26 -8.37 1.77
N LEU A 79 -6.77 -7.55 0.86
CA LEU A 79 -6.14 -6.28 0.47
C LEU A 79 -6.77 -5.16 1.30
N VAL A 80 -5.95 -4.48 2.09
CA VAL A 80 -6.39 -3.36 2.92
C VAL A 80 -5.99 -2.05 2.24
N THR A 81 -6.99 -1.25 1.94
CA THR A 81 -6.80 0.09 1.38
C THR A 81 -7.15 1.15 2.43
N SER A 82 -6.87 2.41 2.14
CA SER A 82 -7.23 3.51 3.03
C SER A 82 -8.73 3.64 3.28
N LYS A 83 -9.56 3.05 2.41
CA LYS A 83 -11.01 3.19 2.47
C LYS A 83 -11.72 1.92 2.95
N ARG A 84 -11.19 0.75 2.64
CA ARG A 84 -11.85 -0.52 2.91
C ARG A 84 -10.90 -1.70 2.84
N SER A 85 -11.38 -2.84 3.31
CA SER A 85 -10.70 -4.13 3.13
C SER A 85 -11.47 -4.94 2.10
N ILE A 86 -10.75 -5.57 1.17
CA ILE A 86 -11.32 -6.34 0.07
C ILE A 86 -10.66 -7.71 0.09
N PRO A 87 -11.41 -8.80 -0.12
CA PRO A 87 -10.79 -10.11 -0.35
C PRO A 87 -9.80 -10.03 -1.52
N LEU A 88 -8.62 -10.62 -1.38
CA LEU A 88 -7.56 -10.48 -2.38
C LEU A 88 -7.99 -11.02 -3.74
N ASP A 89 -8.72 -12.14 -3.77
CA ASP A 89 -9.23 -12.72 -5.01
C ASP A 89 -10.19 -11.78 -5.74
N GLU A 90 -11.03 -11.08 -4.98
CA GLU A 90 -11.94 -10.08 -5.54
C GLU A 90 -11.16 -8.88 -6.08
N ALA A 91 -10.16 -8.42 -5.34
CA ALA A 91 -9.31 -7.32 -5.79
C ALA A 91 -8.56 -7.67 -7.07
N ILE A 92 -8.04 -8.89 -7.18
CA ILE A 92 -7.38 -9.38 -8.39
C ILE A 92 -8.36 -9.41 -9.57
N SER A 93 -9.55 -9.97 -9.36
CA SER A 93 -10.58 -10.02 -10.41
C SER A 93 -10.97 -8.61 -10.87
N ASN A 94 -11.14 -7.68 -9.95
CA ASN A 94 -11.43 -6.28 -10.27
C ASN A 94 -10.29 -5.62 -11.03
N ALA A 95 -9.05 -5.89 -10.65
CA ALA A 95 -7.87 -5.37 -11.33
C ALA A 95 -7.80 -5.87 -12.78
N GLU A 96 -8.08 -7.14 -13.01
CA GLU A 96 -8.13 -7.71 -14.36
C GLU A 96 -9.21 -7.05 -15.22
N LYS A 97 -10.40 -6.84 -14.65
CA LYS A 97 -11.49 -6.15 -15.34
C LYS A 97 -11.11 -4.70 -15.65
N PHE A 98 -10.51 -4.01 -14.71
CA PHE A 98 -10.12 -2.60 -14.88
C PHE A 98 -8.97 -2.45 -15.87
N ALA A 99 -8.03 -3.39 -15.88
CA ALA A 99 -6.95 -3.39 -16.86
C ALA A 99 -7.49 -3.46 -18.30
N LYS A 100 -8.53 -4.25 -18.52
CA LYS A 100 -9.18 -4.36 -19.82
C LYS A 100 -9.91 -3.09 -20.25
N LEU A 101 -10.17 -2.18 -19.33
CA LEU A 101 -10.79 -0.88 -19.64
C LEU A 101 -9.76 0.20 -19.99
N SER A 102 -8.48 -0.14 -19.97
CA SER A 102 -7.41 0.82 -20.31
C SER A 102 -7.51 1.21 -21.79
N THR A 103 -7.46 2.51 -22.04
CA THR A 103 -7.66 3.06 -23.38
C THR A 103 -6.35 3.50 -24.02
N ILE A 104 -6.36 3.61 -25.33
CA ILE A 104 -5.33 4.32 -26.08
C ILE A 104 -5.57 5.82 -25.87
N PRO A 105 -4.55 6.61 -25.50
CA PRO A 105 -4.70 8.06 -25.24
C PRO A 105 -5.36 8.80 -26.42
N GLY A 106 -6.31 9.65 -26.10
CA GLY A 106 -7.05 10.41 -27.10
C GLY A 106 -8.16 9.63 -27.81
N THR A 107 -8.40 8.38 -27.41
CA THR A 107 -9.44 7.53 -27.99
C THR A 107 -10.27 6.86 -26.91
N SER A 108 -11.37 6.25 -27.30
CA SER A 108 -12.18 5.39 -26.43
C SER A 108 -11.92 3.89 -26.68
N LEU A 109 -10.88 3.57 -27.42
CA LEU A 109 -10.56 2.19 -27.78
C LEU A 109 -9.90 1.45 -26.62
N THR A 110 -10.38 0.24 -26.34
CA THR A 110 -9.87 -0.63 -25.29
C THR A 110 -9.33 -1.92 -25.91
N PRO A 111 -8.08 -1.91 -26.39
CA PRO A 111 -7.53 -3.04 -27.13
C PRO A 111 -7.13 -4.23 -26.26
N ILE A 112 -7.10 -4.09 -24.94
CA ILE A 112 -6.72 -5.19 -24.05
C ILE A 112 -7.89 -6.17 -23.95
N VAL A 113 -7.70 -7.39 -24.46
CA VAL A 113 -8.72 -8.43 -24.47
C VAL A 113 -8.56 -9.42 -23.33
N ALA A 114 -7.38 -9.51 -22.75
CA ALA A 114 -7.10 -10.36 -21.60
C ALA A 114 -6.11 -9.69 -20.67
N ALA A 115 -6.31 -9.88 -19.39
CA ALA A 115 -5.40 -9.40 -18.34
C ALA A 115 -5.32 -10.47 -17.26
N ASP A 116 -4.09 -10.76 -16.83
CA ASP A 116 -3.81 -11.68 -15.74
C ASP A 116 -3.02 -10.93 -14.68
N VAL A 117 -3.55 -10.88 -13.48
CA VAL A 117 -2.95 -10.17 -12.37
C VAL A 117 -2.46 -11.17 -11.33
N LYS A 118 -1.18 -11.10 -11.01
CA LYS A 118 -0.55 -11.93 -9.98
C LYS A 118 0.04 -11.05 -8.91
N VAL A 119 -0.18 -11.43 -7.67
CA VAL A 119 0.32 -10.69 -6.51
C VAL A 119 1.30 -11.57 -5.75
N ASP A 120 2.50 -11.06 -5.54
CA ASP A 120 3.46 -11.71 -4.65
C ASP A 120 3.19 -11.25 -3.22
N LYS A 121 2.65 -12.15 -2.42
CA LYS A 121 2.31 -11.87 -1.00
C LYS A 121 3.53 -11.63 -0.12
N LYS A 122 4.72 -11.98 -0.58
CA LYS A 122 5.96 -11.78 0.18
C LYS A 122 6.59 -10.42 -0.06
N THR A 123 6.54 -9.95 -1.31
CA THR A 123 7.20 -8.70 -1.69
C THR A 123 6.23 -7.54 -1.90
N GLY A 124 4.95 -7.83 -2.11
CA GLY A 124 3.95 -6.82 -2.44
C GLY A 124 4.03 -6.34 -3.88
N ILE A 125 4.74 -7.06 -4.74
CA ILE A 125 4.83 -6.75 -6.16
C ILE A 125 3.61 -7.33 -6.88
N VAL A 126 2.95 -6.50 -7.67
CA VAL A 126 1.81 -6.88 -8.51
C VAL A 126 2.30 -6.96 -9.95
N THR A 127 2.14 -8.11 -10.58
CA THR A 127 2.49 -8.30 -11.98
C THR A 127 1.22 -8.42 -12.80
N VAL A 128 1.11 -7.56 -13.82
CA VAL A 128 -0.04 -7.51 -14.73
C VAL A 128 0.44 -7.91 -16.13
N ASN A 129 -0.07 -9.03 -16.61
CA ASN A 129 0.19 -9.48 -17.98
C ASN A 129 -1.06 -9.19 -18.81
N VAL A 130 -0.90 -8.40 -19.86
CA VAL A 130 -2.01 -8.03 -20.74
C VAL A 130 -1.78 -8.57 -22.15
N ILE A 131 -2.86 -8.81 -22.85
CA ILE A 131 -2.85 -9.17 -24.27
C ILE A 131 -3.66 -8.12 -25.00
N GLU A 132 -3.02 -7.44 -25.95
CA GLU A 132 -3.67 -6.46 -26.81
C GLU A 132 -4.08 -7.15 -28.12
N ASP A 133 -5.28 -6.87 -28.57
CA ASP A 133 -5.78 -7.35 -29.87
C ASP A 133 -5.94 -6.15 -30.80
N PHE A 134 -5.06 -6.07 -31.77
CA PHE A 134 -5.05 -4.99 -32.77
C PHE A 134 -6.19 -5.08 -33.78
N SER A 135 -6.84 -6.21 -33.89
CA SER A 135 -8.01 -6.35 -34.74
C SER A 135 -9.15 -5.42 -34.30
N VAL A 136 -9.23 -5.11 -33.01
CA VAL A 136 -10.19 -4.14 -32.45
C VAL A 136 -9.91 -2.73 -32.93
N VAL A 137 -8.66 -2.41 -33.29
CA VAL A 137 -8.24 -1.10 -33.80
C VAL A 137 -8.38 -1.00 -35.31
N LYS A 138 -8.34 -2.15 -36.02
CA LYS A 138 -8.38 -2.20 -37.48
C LYS A 138 -9.79 -2.14 -38.10
N VAL A 139 -10.82 -2.25 -37.29
CA VAL A 139 -12.21 -2.25 -37.75
C VAL A 139 -12.68 -0.84 -38.13
N ARG A 140 -11.77 -0.01 -38.51
CA ARG A 140 -12.05 1.32 -39.01
C ARG A 140 -11.19 1.62 -40.22
#